data_03c69f2347cbd4a250b3aef15d2ca649
#
_entry.id   03c69f2347cbd4a250b3aef15d2ca649
#
_cell.length_a   1.000
_cell.length_b   1.000
_cell.length_c   1.000
_cell.angle_alpha   90.00
_cell.angle_beta   90.00
_cell.angle_gamma   90.00
#
_symmetry.space_group_name_H-M   'P 1'
#
loop_
_entity.id
_entity.type
_entity.pdbx_description
1 polymer ?
#
loop_
_entity_poly.entity_id
_entity_poly.type
_entity_poly.pdbx_seq_one_letter_code
_entity_poly.pdbx_strand_id
1 'polypeptide(L)'
;MRMKRFLSMFVAGAMALSLAACGGAASTSTAASASGSAAGSAASASADSDLAYIQGKGKMVIGYTVYAPMNYTDDEGNFTGFDTELATAVCEKLGVEPEFVEINWDTKETELAAKSIDCIWNGLTLTDDREENMACTKPYVKNAQVVVVKEGTDYTSTADLIGKTVVAEAGSAGETTITENADLSQADFVAKSVQTDCLMEVAAGTADAAILDLTLASAMIGEGTDYADLKMVDELNVEEYGVAFRKGSDAADAVNTAFDELKADGTMQALADKYGLTLAD
;
A
#
# COMPACT_ATOMS: atom_id res chain seq x y z
N MET A 1 10.84 25.62 44.10
CA MET A 1 10.96 27.07 44.35
C MET A 1 10.72 27.83 43.05
N ARG A 2 9.69 28.70 43.09
CA ARG A 2 9.23 29.72 42.14
C ARG A 2 8.59 29.27 40.79
N MET A 3 7.26 29.20 40.91
CA MET A 3 6.27 29.48 39.84
C MET A 3 6.47 30.90 39.28
N LYS A 4 6.28 31.08 37.97
CA LYS A 4 5.84 32.35 37.38
C LYS A 4 4.67 32.12 36.45
N ARG A 5 3.50 32.51 36.88
CA ARG A 5 2.26 32.76 36.13
C ARG A 5 2.40 34.08 35.37
N PHE A 6 1.92 34.14 34.13
CA PHE A 6 1.44 35.35 33.45
C PHE A 6 0.19 34.98 32.66
N LEU A 7 -0.73 35.57 32.86
CA LEU A 7 -1.99 36.23 32.91
C LEU A 7 -2.30 36.88 31.55
N SER A 8 -3.42 36.43 31.00
CA SER A 8 -4.46 37.02 30.14
C SER A 8 -4.22 38.35 29.43
N MET A 9 -4.66 38.41 28.14
CA MET A 9 -5.46 39.54 27.66
C MET A 9 -6.39 39.13 26.52
N PHE A 10 -7.69 39.21 26.79
CA PHE A 10 -8.81 39.21 25.86
C PHE A 10 -8.85 40.58 25.13
N VAL A 11 -9.06 40.54 23.80
CA VAL A 11 -9.65 41.68 23.09
C VAL A 11 -10.74 41.12 22.16
N ALA A 12 -11.96 41.49 22.54
CA ALA A 12 -13.15 41.36 21.71
C ALA A 12 -13.28 42.62 20.84
N GLY A 13 -13.63 42.42 19.57
CA GLY A 13 -13.98 43.54 18.68
C GLY A 13 -15.07 43.09 17.73
N ALA A 14 -16.23 43.65 17.91
CA ALA A 14 -17.48 43.36 17.23
C ALA A 14 -17.76 44.28 16.04
N MET A 15 -18.55 43.75 15.10
CA MET A 15 -19.55 44.42 14.24
C MET A 15 -19.11 45.36 13.10
N ALA A 16 -19.57 45.04 11.89
CA ALA A 16 -20.58 45.87 11.20
C ALA A 16 -21.16 45.13 9.99
N LEU A 17 -22.46 44.90 10.03
CA LEU A 17 -23.32 44.61 8.86
C LEU A 17 -23.46 45.88 8.01
N SER A 18 -23.49 45.72 6.68
CA SER A 18 -24.17 46.65 5.81
C SER A 18 -24.86 45.89 4.66
N LEU A 19 -26.18 45.81 4.77
CA LEU A 19 -27.10 45.55 3.64
C LEU A 19 -27.22 46.85 2.82
N ALA A 20 -27.20 46.71 1.50
CA ALA A 20 -27.87 47.65 0.62
C ALA A 20 -28.45 46.88 -0.59
N ALA A 21 -29.74 47.02 -0.75
CA ALA A 21 -30.61 46.41 -1.77
C ALA A 21 -30.94 47.41 -2.88
N CYS A 22 -31.55 46.87 -3.94
CA CYS A 22 -32.33 47.55 -5.01
C CYS A 22 -31.52 48.18 -6.14
N GLY A 23 -31.85 47.90 -7.39
CA GLY A 23 -32.99 47.63 -8.22
C GLY A 23 -32.65 47.90 -9.64
N GLY A 24 -33.16 47.14 -10.55
CA GLY A 24 -34.12 47.51 -11.57
C GLY A 24 -33.64 47.81 -13.00
N ALA A 25 -34.18 46.98 -13.87
CA ALA A 25 -34.67 47.27 -15.22
C ALA A 25 -33.73 47.33 -16.43
N ALA A 26 -33.79 46.27 -17.21
CA ALA A 26 -34.28 46.14 -18.61
C ALA A 26 -33.58 46.89 -19.76
N SER A 27 -33.28 46.11 -20.75
CA SER A 27 -33.54 46.25 -22.18
C SER A 27 -32.35 46.31 -23.14
N THR A 28 -32.47 45.39 -24.09
CA THR A 28 -32.25 45.35 -25.55
C THR A 28 -30.84 45.08 -26.12
N SER A 29 -30.83 43.86 -26.64
CA SER A 29 -30.29 43.41 -27.96
C SER A 29 -29.17 44.18 -28.66
N THR A 30 -28.16 43.42 -29.00
CA THR A 30 -27.77 43.19 -30.41
C THR A 30 -26.73 42.07 -30.54
N ALA A 31 -26.90 41.27 -31.57
CA ALA A 31 -26.04 40.15 -31.95
C ALA A 31 -24.74 40.65 -32.58
N ALA A 32 -23.65 39.87 -32.41
CA ALA A 32 -22.76 39.46 -33.50
C ALA A 32 -21.61 38.55 -33.04
N SER A 33 -21.54 37.42 -33.73
CA SER A 33 -20.37 36.70 -34.24
C SER A 33 -19.41 36.00 -33.31
N ALA A 34 -19.50 34.71 -33.43
CA ALA A 34 -18.57 33.60 -33.30
C ALA A 34 -17.05 33.96 -33.29
N SER A 35 -16.39 33.44 -32.27
CA SER A 35 -15.05 32.89 -32.37
C SER A 35 -14.98 31.67 -31.47
N GLY A 36 -14.83 30.49 -32.06
CA GLY A 36 -14.68 29.25 -31.37
C GLY A 36 -13.40 29.24 -30.55
N SER A 37 -13.58 29.10 -29.23
CA SER A 37 -12.53 28.58 -28.36
C SER A 37 -12.99 27.18 -27.96
N ALA A 38 -12.19 26.19 -28.34
CA ALA A 38 -12.32 24.85 -27.85
C ALA A 38 -12.16 24.89 -26.31
N ALA A 39 -13.30 24.93 -25.63
CA ALA A 39 -13.33 24.62 -24.21
C ALA A 39 -13.07 23.13 -24.09
N GLY A 40 -11.84 22.78 -23.71
CA GLY A 40 -11.58 21.44 -23.18
C GLY A 40 -12.60 21.19 -22.08
N SER A 41 -13.36 20.11 -22.19
CA SER A 41 -14.20 19.60 -21.10
C SER A 41 -13.28 19.30 -19.92
N ALA A 42 -13.14 20.26 -19.00
CA ALA A 42 -12.81 19.95 -17.65
C ALA A 42 -14.01 19.16 -17.12
N ALA A 43 -13.85 17.84 -17.03
CA ALA A 43 -14.80 17.02 -16.29
C ALA A 43 -14.91 17.64 -14.90
N SER A 44 -16.09 18.07 -14.51
CA SER A 44 -16.36 18.54 -13.14
C SER A 44 -16.01 17.38 -12.22
N ALA A 45 -14.89 17.47 -11.51
CA ALA A 45 -14.58 16.57 -10.43
C ALA A 45 -15.78 16.57 -9.49
N SER A 46 -16.39 15.41 -9.28
CA SER A 46 -17.48 15.28 -8.31
C SER A 46 -16.92 15.62 -6.94
N ALA A 47 -17.72 16.25 -6.07
CA ALA A 47 -17.31 16.63 -4.72
C ALA A 47 -16.84 15.42 -3.87
N ASP A 48 -17.08 14.20 -4.38
CA ASP A 48 -16.76 12.91 -3.74
C ASP A 48 -15.60 12.15 -4.45
N SER A 49 -14.90 12.76 -5.42
CA SER A 49 -13.77 12.10 -6.08
C SER A 49 -12.56 12.05 -5.17
N ASP A 50 -12.11 10.83 -4.87
CA ASP A 50 -10.93 10.57 -4.05
C ASP A 50 -9.64 10.96 -4.79
N LEU A 51 -9.60 10.74 -6.10
CA LEU A 51 -8.52 11.21 -6.97
C LEU A 51 -8.39 12.74 -6.92
N ALA A 52 -9.50 13.47 -7.03
CA ALA A 52 -9.48 14.93 -6.94
C ALA A 52 -9.03 15.42 -5.55
N TYR A 53 -9.38 14.70 -4.50
CA TYR A 53 -8.87 14.97 -3.14
C TYR A 53 -7.34 14.79 -3.07
N ILE A 54 -6.80 13.69 -3.60
CA ILE A 54 -5.37 13.41 -3.66
C ILE A 54 -4.64 14.48 -4.49
N GLN A 55 -5.15 14.79 -5.68
CA GLN A 55 -4.57 15.83 -6.53
C GLN A 55 -4.66 17.23 -5.92
N GLY A 56 -5.78 17.54 -5.24
CA GLY A 56 -5.98 18.83 -4.57
C GLY A 56 -5.00 19.11 -3.44
N LYS A 57 -4.49 18.08 -2.76
CA LYS A 57 -3.43 18.22 -1.75
C LYS A 57 -2.02 18.09 -2.32
N GLY A 58 -1.89 17.78 -3.63
CA GLY A 58 -0.62 17.70 -4.34
C GLY A 58 0.25 16.49 -3.98
N LYS A 59 -0.26 15.54 -3.22
CA LYS A 59 0.47 14.35 -2.78
C LYS A 59 -0.43 13.14 -2.59
N MET A 60 0.14 11.94 -2.79
CA MET A 60 -0.46 10.65 -2.44
C MET A 60 0.26 10.08 -1.22
N VAL A 61 -0.47 9.85 -0.13
CA VAL A 61 0.06 9.24 1.10
C VAL A 61 -0.06 7.73 0.99
N ILE A 62 1.06 7.05 0.94
CA ILE A 62 1.20 5.63 0.64
C ILE A 62 1.58 4.89 1.92
N GLY A 63 0.69 4.01 2.40
CA GLY A 63 0.96 3.17 3.57
C GLY A 63 1.78 1.93 3.20
N TYR A 64 2.87 1.70 3.95
CA TYR A 64 3.76 0.56 3.76
C TYR A 64 4.30 0.01 5.09
N THR A 65 4.84 -1.22 5.08
CA THR A 65 5.75 -1.78 6.09
C THR A 65 7.10 -2.05 5.45
N VAL A 66 8.16 -2.19 6.25
CA VAL A 66 9.49 -2.55 5.73
C VAL A 66 9.45 -3.96 5.15
N TYR A 67 9.57 -4.04 3.82
CA TYR A 67 9.39 -5.27 3.07
C TYR A 67 10.26 -5.25 1.79
N ALA A 68 11.44 -5.86 1.83
CA ALA A 68 12.26 -6.06 0.64
C ALA A 68 11.68 -7.22 -0.22
N PRO A 69 11.64 -7.08 -1.55
CA PRO A 69 12.18 -6.00 -2.37
C PRO A 69 11.17 -4.89 -2.71
N MET A 70 10.01 -4.81 -2.02
CA MET A 70 8.91 -3.90 -2.36
C MET A 70 9.14 -2.47 -1.85
N ASN A 71 9.32 -2.30 -0.53
CA ASN A 71 9.59 -1.02 0.12
C ASN A 71 10.61 -1.22 1.24
N TYR A 72 11.82 -0.70 1.09
CA TYR A 72 12.88 -0.88 2.07
C TYR A 72 13.94 0.22 1.96
N THR A 73 14.84 0.26 2.93
CA THR A 73 16.03 1.11 2.86
C THR A 73 17.23 0.24 2.50
N ASP A 74 17.96 0.62 1.44
CA ASP A 74 19.15 -0.08 1.00
C ASP A 74 20.35 0.16 1.91
N ASP A 75 21.47 -0.54 1.66
CA ASP A 75 22.70 -0.43 2.44
C ASP A 75 23.35 0.97 2.39
N GLU A 76 22.96 1.80 1.40
CA GLU A 76 23.43 3.17 1.24
C GLU A 76 22.54 4.17 1.99
N GLY A 77 21.41 3.70 2.55
CA GLY A 77 20.44 4.50 3.29
C GLY A 77 19.37 5.15 2.43
N ASN A 78 19.20 4.73 1.17
CA ASN A 78 18.15 5.23 0.30
C ASN A 78 16.88 4.41 0.47
N PHE A 79 15.74 5.09 0.58
CA PHE A 79 14.44 4.42 0.55
C PHE A 79 14.10 4.04 -0.89
N THR A 80 13.95 2.75 -1.15
CA THR A 80 13.83 2.17 -2.50
C THR A 80 12.95 0.91 -2.48
N GLY A 81 12.90 0.21 -3.59
CA GLY A 81 12.15 -1.02 -3.80
C GLY A 81 11.20 -0.92 -4.98
N PHE A 82 10.70 -2.07 -5.42
CA PHE A 82 9.82 -2.14 -6.58
C PHE A 82 8.58 -1.26 -6.41
N ASP A 83 7.86 -1.40 -5.29
CA ASP A 83 6.65 -0.61 -5.02
C ASP A 83 6.98 0.87 -4.81
N THR A 84 8.10 1.18 -4.16
CA THR A 84 8.57 2.56 -3.99
C THR A 84 8.80 3.25 -5.33
N GLU A 85 9.49 2.60 -6.25
CA GLU A 85 9.83 3.18 -7.55
C GLU A 85 8.63 3.20 -8.50
N LEU A 86 7.81 2.14 -8.49
CA LEU A 86 6.59 2.08 -9.28
C LEU A 86 5.57 3.16 -8.84
N ALA A 87 5.36 3.29 -7.52
CA ALA A 87 4.48 4.32 -6.96
C ALA A 87 4.97 5.73 -7.29
N THR A 88 6.30 5.96 -7.27
CA THR A 88 6.88 7.23 -7.67
C THR A 88 6.60 7.55 -9.14
N ALA A 89 6.78 6.58 -10.05
CA ALA A 89 6.48 6.75 -11.46
C ALA A 89 4.99 6.99 -11.72
N VAL A 90 4.11 6.32 -10.98
CA VAL A 90 2.65 6.55 -11.06
C VAL A 90 2.28 7.94 -10.54
N CYS A 91 2.83 8.36 -9.39
CA CYS A 91 2.59 9.69 -8.83
C CYS A 91 3.01 10.80 -9.82
N GLU A 92 4.12 10.63 -10.51
CA GLU A 92 4.56 11.57 -11.58
C GLU A 92 3.51 11.68 -12.68
N LYS A 93 2.95 10.55 -13.15
CA LYS A 93 1.88 10.55 -14.17
C LYS A 93 0.58 11.20 -13.66
N LEU A 94 0.27 11.05 -12.37
CA LEU A 94 -0.91 11.66 -11.76
C LEU A 94 -0.72 13.14 -11.37
N GLY A 95 0.52 13.67 -11.49
CA GLY A 95 0.87 15.03 -11.13
C GLY A 95 0.85 15.32 -9.65
N VAL A 96 1.23 14.33 -8.81
CA VAL A 96 1.31 14.44 -7.35
C VAL A 96 2.66 13.92 -6.85
N GLU A 97 3.06 14.31 -5.63
CA GLU A 97 4.25 13.79 -4.97
C GLU A 97 3.91 12.52 -4.16
N PRO A 98 4.76 11.47 -4.16
CA PRO A 98 4.60 10.35 -3.26
C PRO A 98 5.04 10.72 -1.84
N GLU A 99 4.24 10.37 -0.84
CA GLU A 99 4.60 10.45 0.57
C GLU A 99 4.43 9.06 1.20
N PHE A 100 5.54 8.42 1.52
CA PHE A 100 5.54 7.08 2.12
C PHE A 100 5.44 7.19 3.63
N VAL A 101 4.48 6.47 4.23
CA VAL A 101 4.22 6.44 5.67
C VAL A 101 4.26 4.98 6.13
N GLU A 102 5.17 4.69 7.06
CA GLU A 102 5.21 3.38 7.69
C GLU A 102 4.00 3.20 8.60
N ILE A 103 3.27 2.10 8.41
CA ILE A 103 2.04 1.78 9.14
C ILE A 103 2.17 0.46 9.89
N ASN A 104 1.20 0.17 10.74
CA ASN A 104 1.02 -1.19 11.25
C ASN A 104 0.11 -1.93 10.25
N TRP A 105 0.60 -3.08 9.72
CA TRP A 105 -0.13 -3.83 8.69
C TRP A 105 -1.49 -4.34 9.16
N ASP A 106 -1.63 -4.70 10.42
CA ASP A 106 -2.89 -5.15 11.01
C ASP A 106 -3.98 -4.05 11.03
N THR A 107 -3.58 -2.78 11.05
CA THR A 107 -4.51 -1.64 11.08
C THR A 107 -4.65 -0.90 9.74
N LYS A 108 -4.06 -1.41 8.65
CA LYS A 108 -3.99 -0.76 7.34
C LYS A 108 -5.34 -0.27 6.80
N GLU A 109 -6.39 -1.07 6.93
CA GLU A 109 -7.73 -0.72 6.46
C GLU A 109 -8.36 0.41 7.30
N THR A 110 -8.11 0.40 8.61
CA THR A 110 -8.54 1.46 9.52
C THR A 110 -7.86 2.77 9.17
N GLU A 111 -6.56 2.75 8.88
CA GLU A 111 -5.80 3.92 8.48
C GLU A 111 -6.26 4.48 7.13
N LEU A 112 -6.54 3.58 6.18
CA LEU A 112 -7.12 3.94 4.89
C LEU A 112 -8.49 4.60 5.04
N ALA A 113 -9.38 4.02 5.86
CA ALA A 113 -10.72 4.56 6.12
C ALA A 113 -10.67 5.90 6.84
N ALA A 114 -9.72 6.10 7.75
CA ALA A 114 -9.50 7.34 8.49
C ALA A 114 -8.84 8.44 7.64
N LYS A 115 -8.42 8.16 6.41
CA LYS A 115 -7.66 9.07 5.53
C LYS A 115 -6.28 9.46 6.11
N SER A 116 -5.71 8.64 7.00
CA SER A 116 -4.31 8.77 7.42
C SER A 116 -3.37 8.45 6.25
N ILE A 117 -3.78 7.48 5.42
CA ILE A 117 -3.16 7.13 4.14
C ILE A 117 -4.19 7.23 3.01
N ASP A 118 -3.73 7.35 1.77
CA ASP A 118 -4.60 7.37 0.59
C ASP A 118 -4.71 6.00 -0.06
N CYS A 119 -3.64 5.24 0.00
CA CYS A 119 -3.62 3.86 -0.49
C CYS A 119 -2.71 2.98 0.38
N ILE A 120 -2.93 1.67 0.26
CA ILE A 120 -2.07 0.62 0.77
C ILE A 120 -1.30 0.08 -0.43
N TRP A 121 0.04 0.26 -0.45
CA TRP A 121 0.88 -0.14 -1.56
C TRP A 121 2.19 -0.74 -1.05
N ASN A 122 2.18 -2.04 -0.81
CA ASN A 122 3.28 -2.76 -0.17
C ASN A 122 3.12 -4.27 -0.38
N GLY A 123 3.04 -4.70 -1.65
CA GLY A 123 2.79 -6.11 -1.93
C GLY A 123 1.46 -6.59 -1.34
N LEU A 124 0.39 -5.82 -1.51
CA LEU A 124 -0.92 -6.20 -0.97
C LEU A 124 -1.53 -7.32 -1.80
N THR A 125 -1.64 -8.52 -1.23
CA THR A 125 -2.35 -9.64 -1.85
C THR A 125 -3.81 -9.29 -2.11
N LEU A 126 -4.25 -9.45 -3.35
CA LEU A 126 -5.66 -9.34 -3.73
C LEU A 126 -6.41 -10.57 -3.24
N THR A 127 -7.48 -10.34 -2.48
CA THR A 127 -8.43 -11.38 -2.05
C THR A 127 -9.85 -10.90 -2.31
N ASP A 128 -10.79 -11.83 -2.45
CA ASP A 128 -12.20 -11.50 -2.66
C ASP A 128 -12.72 -10.51 -1.59
N ASP A 129 -12.34 -10.71 -0.33
CA ASP A 129 -12.73 -9.83 0.78
C ASP A 129 -12.16 -8.42 0.64
N ARG A 130 -10.89 -8.28 0.24
CA ARG A 130 -10.25 -6.99 0.00
C ARG A 130 -10.86 -6.26 -1.19
N GLU A 131 -11.14 -6.97 -2.29
CA GLU A 131 -11.78 -6.41 -3.48
C GLU A 131 -13.24 -6.01 -3.21
N GLU A 132 -13.94 -6.75 -2.32
CA GLU A 132 -15.29 -6.36 -1.90
C GLU A 132 -15.28 -5.11 -1.01
N ASN A 133 -14.28 -4.93 -0.15
CA ASN A 133 -14.26 -3.88 0.88
C ASN A 133 -13.44 -2.65 0.50
N MET A 134 -12.59 -2.71 -0.51
CA MET A 134 -11.73 -1.62 -1.00
C MET A 134 -11.86 -1.46 -2.52
N ALA A 135 -11.39 -0.36 -3.05
CA ALA A 135 -11.20 -0.17 -4.49
C ALA A 135 -9.77 -0.60 -4.83
N CYS A 136 -9.62 -1.82 -5.34
CA CYS A 136 -8.33 -2.38 -5.70
C CYS A 136 -7.99 -2.12 -7.18
N THR A 137 -6.70 -1.99 -7.48
CA THR A 137 -6.21 -1.98 -8.86
C THR A 137 -6.27 -3.38 -9.47
N LYS A 138 -6.05 -3.46 -10.77
CA LYS A 138 -5.65 -4.71 -11.42
C LYS A 138 -4.39 -5.26 -10.76
N PRO A 139 -4.17 -6.58 -10.80
CA PRO A 139 -2.92 -7.15 -10.30
C PRO A 139 -1.71 -6.63 -11.09
N TYR A 140 -0.56 -6.52 -10.41
CA TYR A 140 0.66 -6.03 -11.05
C TYR A 140 1.87 -6.96 -10.88
N VAL A 141 1.93 -7.79 -9.82
CA VAL A 141 3.01 -8.74 -9.54
C VAL A 141 2.42 -10.08 -9.09
N LYS A 142 3.02 -11.19 -9.53
CA LYS A 142 2.72 -12.55 -9.06
C LYS A 142 3.48 -12.83 -7.78
N ASN A 143 2.82 -13.49 -6.83
CA ASN A 143 3.36 -13.90 -5.54
C ASN A 143 2.83 -15.29 -5.15
N ALA A 144 3.31 -15.80 -4.04
CA ALA A 144 2.79 -16.98 -3.36
C ALA A 144 3.07 -16.86 -1.85
N GLN A 145 2.31 -17.58 -1.04
CA GLN A 145 2.68 -17.81 0.36
C GLN A 145 3.56 -19.04 0.44
N VAL A 146 4.69 -18.94 1.14
CA VAL A 146 5.67 -20.03 1.25
C VAL A 146 5.93 -20.40 2.72
N VAL A 147 6.30 -21.66 2.92
CA VAL A 147 6.81 -22.15 4.21
C VAL A 147 8.31 -21.98 4.26
N VAL A 148 8.79 -21.24 5.24
CA VAL A 148 10.22 -21.06 5.53
C VAL A 148 10.58 -21.76 6.82
N VAL A 149 11.65 -22.57 6.78
CA VAL A 149 12.20 -23.29 7.93
C VAL A 149 13.71 -23.15 7.98
N LYS A 150 14.31 -23.53 9.10
CA LYS A 150 15.76 -23.59 9.22
C LYS A 150 16.35 -24.72 8.37
N GLU A 151 17.54 -24.50 7.80
CA GLU A 151 18.27 -25.54 7.06
C GLU A 151 18.48 -26.78 7.95
N GLY A 152 18.28 -27.96 7.38
CA GLY A 152 18.33 -29.24 8.13
C GLY A 152 17.02 -29.63 8.81
N THR A 153 15.97 -28.80 8.78
CA THR A 153 14.65 -29.20 9.28
C THR A 153 14.05 -30.26 8.35
N ASP A 154 13.57 -31.35 8.93
CA ASP A 154 12.79 -32.36 8.22
C ASP A 154 11.37 -31.81 8.01
N TYR A 155 11.02 -31.56 6.75
CA TYR A 155 9.71 -31.09 6.32
C TYR A 155 9.26 -31.84 5.10
N THR A 156 8.03 -32.34 5.11
CA THR A 156 7.40 -33.07 4.02
C THR A 156 6.09 -32.41 3.57
N SER A 157 5.35 -31.87 4.51
CA SER A 157 4.07 -31.19 4.30
C SER A 157 3.70 -30.31 5.49
N THR A 158 2.63 -29.51 5.36
CA THR A 158 2.07 -28.71 6.45
C THR A 158 1.71 -29.49 7.69
N ALA A 159 1.41 -30.79 7.55
CA ALA A 159 1.11 -31.67 8.70
C ALA A 159 2.28 -31.80 9.70
N ASP A 160 3.52 -31.60 9.25
CA ASP A 160 4.70 -31.61 10.12
C ASP A 160 4.78 -30.39 11.05
N LEU A 161 3.97 -29.37 10.79
CA LEU A 161 3.88 -28.14 11.58
C LEU A 161 2.75 -28.16 12.63
N ILE A 162 1.95 -29.22 12.71
CA ILE A 162 0.92 -29.36 13.74
C ILE A 162 1.57 -29.33 15.13
N GLY A 163 1.11 -28.40 16.00
CA GLY A 163 1.66 -28.19 17.34
C GLY A 163 3.06 -27.60 17.39
N LYS A 164 3.57 -27.08 16.23
CA LYS A 164 4.81 -26.34 16.13
C LYS A 164 4.56 -24.85 16.24
N THR A 165 5.56 -24.09 16.63
CA THR A 165 5.48 -22.62 16.62
C THR A 165 5.64 -22.10 15.21
N VAL A 166 4.57 -21.50 14.66
CA VAL A 166 4.53 -20.92 13.30
C VAL A 166 4.26 -19.43 13.41
N VAL A 167 5.04 -18.63 12.69
CA VAL A 167 4.94 -17.17 12.71
C VAL A 167 4.53 -16.62 11.34
N ALA A 168 3.77 -15.53 11.34
CA ALA A 168 3.46 -14.68 10.20
C ALA A 168 3.22 -13.25 10.65
N GLU A 169 3.21 -12.30 9.73
CA GLU A 169 2.85 -10.90 10.01
C GLU A 169 1.36 -10.80 10.29
N ALA A 170 0.99 -10.05 11.33
CA ALA A 170 -0.41 -9.82 11.70
C ALA A 170 -1.19 -9.11 10.57
N GLY A 171 -2.40 -9.61 10.26
CA GLY A 171 -3.26 -9.08 9.19
C GLY A 171 -2.75 -9.36 7.76
N SER A 172 -1.72 -10.21 7.59
CA SER A 172 -1.17 -10.60 6.29
C SER A 172 -1.92 -11.77 5.65
N ALA A 173 -1.61 -12.03 4.37
CA ALA A 173 -2.06 -13.25 3.69
C ALA A 173 -1.43 -14.51 4.31
N GLY A 174 -0.24 -14.39 4.91
CA GLY A 174 0.41 -15.46 5.67
C GLY A 174 -0.40 -15.87 6.90
N GLU A 175 -0.90 -14.93 7.69
CA GLU A 175 -1.82 -15.22 8.81
C GLU A 175 -3.10 -15.88 8.32
N THR A 176 -3.70 -15.37 7.25
CA THR A 176 -4.90 -15.97 6.65
C THR A 176 -4.62 -17.41 6.21
N THR A 177 -3.49 -17.64 5.54
CA THR A 177 -3.06 -19.00 5.15
C THR A 177 -2.93 -19.93 6.34
N ILE A 178 -2.35 -19.48 7.46
CA ILE A 178 -2.25 -20.29 8.68
C ILE A 178 -3.63 -20.63 9.22
N THR A 179 -4.53 -19.67 9.30
CA THR A 179 -5.85 -19.86 9.95
C THR A 179 -6.81 -20.70 9.12
N GLU A 180 -6.69 -20.66 7.79
CA GLU A 180 -7.58 -21.37 6.85
C GLU A 180 -7.05 -22.75 6.44
N ASN A 181 -5.74 -23.00 6.55
CA ASN A 181 -5.17 -24.30 6.21
C ASN A 181 -5.47 -25.32 7.32
N ALA A 182 -5.93 -26.51 6.94
CA ALA A 182 -6.39 -27.55 7.87
C ALA A 182 -5.32 -28.03 8.86
N ASP A 183 -4.05 -28.05 8.44
CA ASP A 183 -2.92 -28.48 9.28
C ASP A 183 -2.34 -27.29 10.05
N LEU A 184 -2.06 -26.16 9.36
CA LEU A 184 -1.44 -24.99 9.97
C LEU A 184 -2.31 -24.34 11.04
N SER A 185 -3.64 -24.43 10.93
CA SER A 185 -4.58 -23.97 11.98
C SER A 185 -4.45 -24.72 13.30
N GLN A 186 -3.73 -25.84 13.31
CA GLN A 186 -3.42 -26.62 14.51
C GLN A 186 -2.00 -26.34 15.05
N ALA A 187 -1.26 -25.40 14.45
CA ALA A 187 0.02 -24.92 14.95
C ALA A 187 -0.18 -23.89 16.09
N ASP A 188 0.88 -23.69 16.87
CA ASP A 188 0.96 -22.60 17.84
C ASP A 188 1.33 -21.30 17.09
N PHE A 189 0.34 -20.59 16.56
CA PHE A 189 0.54 -19.37 15.78
C PHE A 189 0.95 -18.20 16.66
N VAL A 190 2.00 -17.47 16.22
CA VAL A 190 2.46 -16.23 16.86
C VAL A 190 2.58 -15.12 15.81
N ALA A 191 1.72 -14.12 15.92
CA ALA A 191 1.75 -12.94 15.03
C ALA A 191 2.97 -12.06 15.29
N LYS A 192 3.54 -11.51 14.21
CA LYS A 192 4.65 -10.55 14.22
C LYS A 192 4.22 -9.22 13.61
N SER A 193 4.99 -8.18 13.85
CA SER A 193 4.68 -6.84 13.35
C SER A 193 5.03 -6.65 11.88
N VAL A 194 6.07 -7.33 11.40
CA VAL A 194 6.56 -7.31 10.01
C VAL A 194 7.10 -8.69 9.63
N GLN A 195 7.13 -8.99 8.33
CA GLN A 195 7.58 -10.30 7.84
C GLN A 195 9.06 -10.59 8.15
N THR A 196 9.92 -9.58 8.19
CA THR A 196 11.33 -9.73 8.54
C THR A 196 11.53 -10.23 9.97
N ASP A 197 10.64 -9.88 10.91
CA ASP A 197 10.68 -10.43 12.27
C ASP A 197 10.43 -11.94 12.26
N CYS A 198 9.59 -12.44 11.33
CA CYS A 198 9.35 -13.87 11.18
C CYS A 198 10.63 -14.62 10.77
N LEU A 199 11.41 -14.08 9.82
CA LEU A 199 12.70 -14.66 9.44
C LEU A 199 13.67 -14.69 10.63
N MET A 200 13.74 -13.61 11.41
CA MET A 200 14.59 -13.55 12.61
C MET A 200 14.21 -14.62 13.64
N GLU A 201 12.92 -14.86 13.87
CA GLU A 201 12.46 -15.89 14.83
C GLU A 201 12.83 -17.31 14.38
N VAL A 202 12.69 -17.61 13.09
CA VAL A 202 13.08 -18.93 12.54
C VAL A 202 14.61 -19.08 12.60
N ALA A 203 15.37 -18.08 12.22
CA ALA A 203 16.84 -18.10 12.29
C ALA A 203 17.35 -18.27 13.72
N ALA A 204 16.71 -17.60 14.69
CA ALA A 204 17.02 -17.73 16.12
C ALA A 204 16.58 -19.07 16.71
N GLY A 205 15.69 -19.82 16.03
CA GLY A 205 15.13 -21.08 16.54
C GLY A 205 14.06 -20.89 17.62
N THR A 206 13.45 -19.70 17.69
CA THR A 206 12.32 -19.39 18.57
C THR A 206 10.97 -19.69 17.90
N ALA A 207 10.97 -19.83 16.57
CA ALA A 207 9.89 -20.40 15.79
C ALA A 207 10.39 -21.58 14.96
N ASP A 208 9.53 -22.58 14.72
CA ASP A 208 9.84 -23.75 13.89
C ASP A 208 9.70 -23.43 12.40
N ALA A 209 8.75 -22.56 12.04
CA ALA A 209 8.50 -22.14 10.65
C ALA A 209 7.90 -20.74 10.59
N ALA A 210 8.02 -20.13 9.41
CA ALA A 210 7.32 -18.90 9.05
C ALA A 210 6.50 -19.12 7.78
N ILE A 211 5.33 -18.46 7.69
CA ILE A 211 4.56 -18.33 6.46
C ILE A 211 4.73 -16.90 5.96
N LEU A 212 5.32 -16.76 4.78
CA LEU A 212 5.81 -15.49 4.23
C LEU A 212 5.49 -15.38 2.74
N ASP A 213 5.55 -14.16 2.24
CA ASP A 213 5.51 -13.90 0.81
C ASP A 213 6.76 -14.45 0.10
N LEU A 214 6.55 -15.16 -1.01
CA LEU A 214 7.61 -15.69 -1.86
C LEU A 214 8.59 -14.60 -2.31
N THR A 215 8.07 -13.41 -2.63
CA THR A 215 8.89 -12.27 -3.07
C THR A 215 9.87 -11.82 -1.99
N LEU A 216 9.44 -11.72 -0.72
CA LEU A 216 10.33 -11.42 0.41
C LEU A 216 11.30 -12.56 0.66
N ALA A 217 10.81 -13.80 0.73
CA ALA A 217 11.66 -14.96 1.00
C ALA A 217 12.75 -15.09 -0.08
N SER A 218 12.40 -14.90 -1.36
CA SER A 218 13.37 -14.95 -2.47
C SER A 218 14.43 -13.86 -2.42
N ALA A 219 14.09 -12.68 -1.88
CA ALA A 219 15.03 -11.56 -1.76
C ALA A 219 15.96 -11.68 -0.55
N MET A 220 15.52 -12.33 0.53
CA MET A 220 16.22 -12.30 1.82
C MET A 220 16.85 -13.62 2.22
N ILE A 221 16.47 -14.76 1.59
CA ILE A 221 16.98 -16.09 1.93
C ILE A 221 17.98 -16.54 0.86
N GLY A 222 19.10 -17.10 1.28
CA GLY A 222 20.08 -17.72 0.38
C GLY A 222 21.51 -17.30 0.67
N GLU A 223 22.44 -17.86 -0.10
CA GLU A 223 23.88 -17.60 0.07
C GLU A 223 24.20 -16.11 -0.11
N GLY A 224 24.90 -15.55 0.85
CA GLY A 224 25.30 -14.13 0.84
C GLY A 224 24.26 -13.19 1.47
N THR A 225 23.16 -13.70 2.01
CA THR A 225 22.18 -12.93 2.79
C THR A 225 22.33 -13.19 4.29
N ASP A 226 21.65 -12.39 5.11
CA ASP A 226 21.62 -12.59 6.58
C ASP A 226 20.87 -13.87 6.99
N TYR A 227 20.11 -14.48 6.08
CA TYR A 227 19.31 -15.68 6.30
C TYR A 227 19.76 -16.87 5.44
N ALA A 228 21.07 -17.03 5.27
CA ALA A 228 21.66 -18.13 4.49
C ALA A 228 21.41 -19.53 5.11
N ASP A 229 21.03 -19.60 6.37
CA ASP A 229 20.68 -20.82 7.11
C ASP A 229 19.19 -21.16 7.10
N LEU A 230 18.40 -20.39 6.37
CA LEU A 230 16.97 -20.66 6.14
C LEU A 230 16.74 -21.22 4.73
N LYS A 231 15.59 -21.89 4.55
CA LYS A 231 15.15 -22.39 3.25
C LYS A 231 13.63 -22.32 3.10
N MET A 232 13.18 -22.06 1.89
CA MET A 232 11.80 -22.27 1.47
C MET A 232 11.61 -23.77 1.18
N VAL A 233 10.54 -24.37 1.71
CA VAL A 233 10.29 -25.82 1.60
C VAL A 233 8.96 -26.15 0.96
N ASP A 234 8.02 -25.22 0.88
CA ASP A 234 6.71 -25.42 0.28
C ASP A 234 6.15 -24.10 -0.25
N GLU A 235 5.35 -24.18 -1.30
CA GLU A 235 4.56 -23.09 -1.85
C GLU A 235 3.09 -23.43 -1.68
N LEU A 236 2.37 -22.62 -0.90
CA LEU A 236 1.02 -22.95 -0.45
C LEU A 236 -0.05 -22.36 -1.37
N ASN A 237 -0.07 -21.05 -1.50
CA ASN A 237 -1.08 -20.31 -2.25
C ASN A 237 -0.40 -19.43 -3.30
N VAL A 238 -0.75 -19.60 -4.56
CA VAL A 238 -0.39 -18.63 -5.62
C VAL A 238 -1.35 -17.46 -5.53
N GLU A 239 -0.82 -16.25 -5.57
CA GLU A 239 -1.58 -15.02 -5.40
C GLU A 239 -1.00 -13.88 -6.24
N GLU A 240 -1.66 -12.75 -6.26
CA GLU A 240 -1.24 -11.57 -7.00
C GLU A 240 -1.36 -10.32 -6.12
N TYR A 241 -0.47 -9.35 -6.35
CA TYR A 241 -0.48 -8.07 -5.65
C TYR A 241 -1.23 -7.00 -6.40
N GLY A 242 -1.97 -6.18 -5.65
CA GLY A 242 -2.62 -4.97 -6.11
C GLY A 242 -2.38 -3.80 -5.16
N VAL A 243 -2.87 -2.64 -5.54
CA VAL A 243 -2.93 -1.44 -4.69
C VAL A 243 -4.36 -1.22 -4.25
N ALA A 244 -4.57 -0.96 -2.96
CA ALA A 244 -5.92 -0.73 -2.45
C ALA A 244 -6.12 0.73 -2.04
N PHE A 245 -7.27 1.25 -2.43
CA PHE A 245 -7.81 2.56 -2.08
C PHE A 245 -9.12 2.40 -1.29
N ARG A 246 -9.62 3.47 -0.72
CA ARG A 246 -10.93 3.47 -0.04
C ARG A 246 -12.03 2.93 -0.95
N LYS A 247 -12.98 2.21 -0.39
CA LYS A 247 -14.13 1.66 -1.15
C LYS A 247 -14.81 2.74 -1.99
N GLY A 248 -14.95 2.47 -3.29
CA GLY A 248 -15.55 3.41 -4.24
C GLY A 248 -14.61 4.56 -4.68
N SER A 249 -13.33 4.51 -4.35
CA SER A 249 -12.33 5.47 -4.84
C SER A 249 -12.14 5.33 -6.35
N ASP A 250 -12.14 6.46 -7.06
CA ASP A 250 -11.80 6.56 -8.48
C ASP A 250 -10.27 6.62 -8.73
N ALA A 251 -9.47 6.67 -7.67
CA ALA A 251 -8.02 6.67 -7.77
C ALA A 251 -7.46 5.33 -8.28
N ALA A 252 -8.13 4.21 -7.97
CA ALA A 252 -7.72 2.89 -8.48
C ALA A 252 -7.73 2.83 -10.01
N ASP A 253 -8.75 3.39 -10.66
CA ASP A 253 -8.85 3.44 -12.14
C ASP A 253 -7.77 4.33 -12.75
N ALA A 254 -7.43 5.44 -12.07
CA ALA A 254 -6.34 6.32 -12.52
C ALA A 254 -4.97 5.64 -12.42
N VAL A 255 -4.74 4.88 -11.34
CA VAL A 255 -3.52 4.07 -11.18
C VAL A 255 -3.46 2.94 -12.21
N ASN A 256 -4.58 2.26 -12.49
CA ASN A 256 -4.66 1.25 -13.56
C ASN A 256 -4.27 1.84 -14.93
N THR A 257 -4.72 3.06 -15.22
CA THR A 257 -4.34 3.76 -16.46
C THR A 257 -2.84 4.04 -16.49
N ALA A 258 -2.26 4.51 -15.39
CA ALA A 258 -0.82 4.71 -15.27
C ALA A 258 -0.02 3.40 -15.40
N PHE A 259 -0.52 2.29 -14.85
CA PHE A 259 0.08 0.96 -15.04
C PHE A 259 0.10 0.53 -16.50
N ASP A 260 -1.03 0.70 -17.23
CA ASP A 260 -1.11 0.37 -18.64
C ASP A 260 -0.09 1.20 -19.47
N GLU A 261 0.12 2.47 -19.13
CA GLU A 261 1.14 3.33 -19.77
C GLU A 261 2.57 2.88 -19.43
N LEU A 262 2.86 2.56 -18.14
CA LEU A 262 4.19 2.11 -17.69
C LEU A 262 4.52 0.69 -18.18
N LYS A 263 3.52 -0.15 -18.41
CA LYS A 263 3.67 -1.44 -19.12
C LYS A 263 4.02 -1.18 -20.59
N ALA A 264 3.31 -0.27 -21.25
CA ALA A 264 3.50 0.01 -22.68
C ALA A 264 4.85 0.65 -23.01
N ASP A 265 5.39 1.52 -22.15
CA ASP A 265 6.70 2.15 -22.33
C ASP A 265 7.88 1.29 -21.81
N GLY A 266 7.60 0.15 -21.17
CA GLY A 266 8.60 -0.80 -20.66
C GLY A 266 9.17 -0.46 -19.29
N THR A 267 8.76 0.63 -18.66
CA THR A 267 9.23 1.03 -17.31
C THR A 267 8.92 -0.03 -16.27
N MET A 268 7.68 -0.55 -16.28
CA MET A 268 7.26 -1.54 -15.31
C MET A 268 8.03 -2.86 -15.44
N GLN A 269 8.34 -3.30 -16.68
CA GLN A 269 9.15 -4.49 -16.92
C GLN A 269 10.60 -4.27 -16.45
N ALA A 270 11.17 -3.11 -16.73
CA ALA A 270 12.54 -2.80 -16.28
C ALA A 270 12.66 -2.80 -14.74
N LEU A 271 11.63 -2.32 -14.03
CA LEU A 271 11.57 -2.41 -12.56
C LEU A 271 11.45 -3.87 -12.10
N ALA A 272 10.58 -4.66 -12.72
CA ALA A 272 10.42 -6.08 -12.38
C ALA A 272 11.75 -6.85 -12.58
N ASP A 273 12.44 -6.63 -13.69
CA ASP A 273 13.75 -7.23 -13.97
C ASP A 273 14.80 -6.80 -12.94
N LYS A 274 14.80 -5.51 -12.53
CA LYS A 274 15.72 -4.97 -11.51
C LYS A 274 15.56 -5.66 -10.16
N TYR A 275 14.33 -5.96 -9.77
CA TYR A 275 14.02 -6.54 -8.46
C TYR A 275 13.77 -8.06 -8.50
N GLY A 276 13.93 -8.70 -9.67
CA GLY A 276 13.74 -10.15 -9.83
C GLY A 276 12.29 -10.61 -9.66
N LEU A 277 11.32 -9.75 -10.00
CA LEU A 277 9.89 -10.03 -9.85
C LEU A 277 9.25 -10.47 -11.15
N THR A 278 8.13 -11.19 -11.04
CA THR A 278 7.30 -11.59 -12.18
C THR A 278 6.03 -10.74 -12.20
N LEU A 279 5.83 -9.99 -13.29
CA LEU A 279 4.61 -9.20 -13.46
C LEU A 279 3.39 -10.12 -13.60
N ALA A 280 2.25 -9.64 -13.12
CA ALA A 280 0.95 -10.21 -13.44
C ALA A 280 0.58 -9.95 -14.91
N ASP A 281 -0.26 -10.82 -15.48
CA ASP A 281 -0.66 -10.82 -16.90
C ASP A 281 -1.48 -9.57 -17.30
#